data_cc09e81308a0fa7663918f7b1361ecb6
#
_entry.id   cc09e81308a0fa7663918f7b1361ecb6
#
_cell.length_a   1.000
_cell.length_b   1.000
_cell.length_c   1.000
_cell.angle_alpha   90.00
_cell.angle_beta   90.00
_cell.angle_gamma   90.00
#
_symmetry.space_group_name_H-M   'P 1'
#
loop_
_entity.id
_entity.type
_entity.pdbx_description
1 polymer ?
#
loop_
_entity_poly.entity_id
_entity_poly.type
_entity_poly.pdbx_seq_one_letter_code
_entity_poly.pdbx_strand_id
1 'polypeptide(L)'
;MAFYFSEPSHTFGEYLLVPGYSSAECIPANVSLKTPLVKFKKGQEECPLSLNIPLVSAIMQSVSDDKMAIALAKEGGISFIYGSQSIEDEAAMVARVKSYKAGFVTSDSNVSPDKTLKDILELKDKTGHSTVAVTEDGTANGKLVGIVTSRDYRVSRMELDTPVSEFMTKFENLITADANTSLKEANDIIWEHKLNSLPLVDKDQRLKYFVFRKDYSSHKENTNELLDQHKRYVVGAGINTRDYEERVPALIEAGADVLCIDSSEGFSEWQKRTLDFIRAKYGDTVKVGAGNVVDREGFLFLAKAGADFVKVGIGGGSICITREQKGIGRGQATAVIEVAKARDEYYKETGIYVPICSDGGIVQDYHMTLALAMGSDFIMLGRYFARFDESPTNKVNINGNYMKEYWGEGSARARNWQRYDLGGDKKLSFEEGVDSYVPYAGSLKDNVSLSLSKVRSTMCNCGALRSEEHTSELQSRS
;
A
#
# COMPACT_ATOMS: atom_id res chain seq x y z
N MET A 1 -30.31 28.13 7.61
CA MET A 1 -29.36 29.16 8.12
C MET A 1 -28.00 28.48 8.24
N ALA A 2 -26.91 29.11 7.77
CA ALA A 2 -25.58 28.56 7.94
C ALA A 2 -25.22 28.52 9.44
N PHE A 3 -24.62 27.40 9.86
CA PHE A 3 -24.08 27.25 11.20
C PHE A 3 -22.61 27.69 11.20
N TYR A 4 -22.19 28.46 12.19
CA TYR A 4 -20.82 28.93 12.34
C TYR A 4 -20.16 28.26 13.54
N PHE A 5 -19.02 27.63 13.33
CA PHE A 5 -18.17 27.22 14.44
C PHE A 5 -17.50 28.46 15.05
N SER A 6 -17.53 28.56 16.39
CA SER A 6 -16.86 29.65 17.12
C SER A 6 -15.33 29.54 17.07
N GLU A 7 -14.82 28.35 16.94
CA GLU A 7 -13.39 28.03 16.91
C GLU A 7 -12.89 27.92 15.46
N PRO A 8 -11.72 28.48 15.14
CA PRO A 8 -11.11 28.31 13.83
C PRO A 8 -10.72 26.85 13.57
N SER A 9 -10.72 26.47 12.30
CA SER A 9 -10.30 25.14 11.86
C SER A 9 -8.79 25.15 11.58
N HIS A 10 -8.04 24.23 12.19
CA HIS A 10 -6.57 24.18 12.15
C HIS A 10 -6.03 23.04 11.29
N THR A 11 -4.87 23.26 10.69
CA THR A 11 -4.03 22.26 10.03
C THR A 11 -2.97 21.72 11.00
N PHE A 12 -2.22 20.68 10.61
CA PHE A 12 -1.15 20.15 11.47
C PHE A 12 0.00 21.15 11.69
N GLY A 13 0.25 22.06 10.73
CA GLY A 13 1.34 23.04 10.83
C GLY A 13 1.19 24.05 11.97
N GLU A 14 0.01 24.16 12.58
CA GLU A 14 -0.30 25.07 13.68
C GLU A 14 -0.10 24.44 15.06
N TYR A 15 0.34 23.16 15.11
CA TYR A 15 0.52 22.42 16.35
C TYR A 15 1.95 21.92 16.53
N LEU A 16 2.36 21.86 17.78
CA LEU A 16 3.57 21.16 18.22
C LEU A 16 3.23 20.29 19.42
N LEU A 17 3.91 19.15 19.54
CA LEU A 17 3.80 18.31 20.73
C LEU A 17 4.61 18.89 21.89
N VAL A 18 4.02 18.88 23.07
CA VAL A 18 4.75 19.20 24.30
C VAL A 18 5.42 17.92 24.79
N PRO A 19 6.75 17.94 25.07
CA PRO A 19 7.43 16.78 25.61
C PRO A 19 6.80 16.29 26.91
N GLY A 20 6.69 14.96 27.06
CA GLY A 20 6.25 14.32 28.29
C GLY A 20 7.41 13.77 29.11
N TYR A 21 7.09 13.07 30.20
CA TYR A 21 8.10 12.32 30.95
C TYR A 21 8.58 11.12 30.14
N SER A 22 9.87 11.04 29.88
CA SER A 22 10.53 9.94 29.19
C SER A 22 11.29 9.07 30.20
N SER A 23 10.86 7.82 30.35
CA SER A 23 11.54 6.85 31.23
C SER A 23 12.76 6.22 30.52
N ALA A 24 13.55 5.43 31.24
CA ALA A 24 14.66 4.68 30.63
C ALA A 24 14.22 3.62 29.63
N GLU A 25 12.94 3.24 29.60
CA GLU A 25 12.36 2.31 28.63
C GLU A 25 11.97 3.01 27.32
N CYS A 26 11.87 4.34 27.31
CA CYS A 26 11.51 5.15 26.15
C CYS A 26 12.69 5.27 25.18
N ILE A 27 13.05 4.15 24.56
CA ILE A 27 14.03 4.07 23.47
C ILE A 27 13.33 3.63 22.17
N PRO A 28 13.76 4.08 20.98
CA PRO A 28 13.11 3.78 19.71
C PRO A 28 12.89 2.29 19.43
N ALA A 29 13.78 1.42 19.93
CA ALA A 29 13.66 -0.03 19.77
C ALA A 29 12.47 -0.65 20.52
N ASN A 30 12.00 0.00 21.59
CA ASN A 30 10.86 -0.45 22.39
C ASN A 30 9.51 0.11 21.88
N VAL A 31 9.54 1.05 20.92
CA VAL A 31 8.33 1.66 20.38
C VAL A 31 7.67 0.73 19.36
N SER A 32 6.43 0.33 19.61
CA SER A 32 5.59 -0.40 18.67
C SER A 32 4.73 0.57 17.87
N LEU A 33 4.77 0.44 16.54
CA LEU A 33 3.91 1.18 15.60
C LEU A 33 2.76 0.33 15.05
N LYS A 34 2.56 -0.87 15.61
CA LYS A 34 1.44 -1.73 15.22
C LYS A 34 0.13 -1.04 15.55
N THR A 35 -0.82 -1.07 14.60
CA THR A 35 -2.08 -0.35 14.73
C THR A 35 -3.23 -1.15 14.08
N PRO A 36 -4.48 -1.07 14.58
CA PRO A 36 -5.61 -1.74 13.96
C PRO A 36 -5.95 -1.08 12.62
N LEU A 37 -6.25 -1.90 11.61
CA LEU A 37 -6.75 -1.44 10.31
C LEU A 37 -8.28 -1.50 10.24
N VAL A 38 -8.89 -2.47 10.88
CA VAL A 38 -10.32 -2.75 10.77
C VAL A 38 -10.99 -2.78 12.15
N LYS A 39 -12.31 -2.62 12.18
CA LYS A 39 -13.09 -2.62 13.43
C LYS A 39 -12.91 -3.92 14.23
N PHE A 40 -12.96 -3.81 15.53
CA PHE A 40 -12.95 -4.91 16.47
C PHE A 40 -13.87 -4.64 17.66
N LYS A 41 -14.24 -5.70 18.37
CA LYS A 41 -15.14 -5.60 19.56
C LYS A 41 -14.32 -5.60 20.85
N LYS A 42 -14.83 -4.92 21.86
CA LYS A 42 -14.29 -4.96 23.21
C LYS A 42 -14.22 -6.41 23.71
N GLY A 43 -13.06 -6.81 24.21
CA GLY A 43 -12.80 -8.18 24.66
C GLY A 43 -12.25 -9.12 23.59
N GLN A 44 -12.08 -8.68 22.34
CA GLN A 44 -11.25 -9.40 21.38
C GLN A 44 -9.78 -9.17 21.72
N GLU A 45 -9.01 -10.25 21.83
CA GLU A 45 -7.57 -10.16 22.16
C GLU A 45 -6.76 -9.53 21.04
N GLU A 46 -7.17 -9.72 19.77
CA GLU A 46 -6.51 -9.18 18.60
C GLU A 46 -7.51 -8.62 17.58
N CYS A 47 -7.12 -7.51 16.94
CA CYS A 47 -7.82 -6.99 15.78
C CYS A 47 -7.72 -7.99 14.61
N PRO A 48 -8.82 -8.25 13.87
CA PRO A 48 -8.83 -9.19 12.75
C PRO A 48 -7.80 -8.88 11.66
N LEU A 49 -7.46 -7.61 11.46
CA LEU A 49 -6.42 -7.15 10.54
C LEU A 49 -5.76 -5.89 11.10
N SER A 50 -4.45 -5.97 11.31
CA SER A 50 -3.62 -4.86 11.82
C SER A 50 -2.51 -4.54 10.86
N LEU A 51 -2.03 -3.31 10.88
CA LEU A 51 -0.81 -2.87 10.21
C LEU A 51 0.38 -2.97 11.15
N ASN A 52 1.56 -3.25 10.62
CA ASN A 52 2.81 -3.24 11.38
C ASN A 52 3.43 -1.85 11.48
N ILE A 53 3.10 -0.97 10.52
CA ILE A 53 3.39 0.48 10.54
C ILE A 53 2.13 1.26 10.17
N PRO A 54 1.92 2.48 10.70
CA PRO A 54 0.68 3.22 10.53
C PRO A 54 0.62 4.01 9.19
N LEU A 55 1.19 3.47 8.11
CA LEU A 55 1.26 4.14 6.81
C LEU A 55 0.52 3.36 5.74
N VAL A 56 -0.33 4.07 5.00
CA VAL A 56 -1.03 3.52 3.83
C VAL A 56 -0.88 4.44 2.63
N SER A 57 -0.83 3.88 1.42
CA SER A 57 -0.74 4.70 0.21
C SER A 57 -2.13 5.04 -0.33
N ALA A 58 -2.25 6.26 -0.85
CA ALA A 58 -3.51 6.83 -1.32
C ALA A 58 -4.07 6.10 -2.55
N ILE A 59 -5.40 6.05 -2.65
CA ILE A 59 -6.16 5.42 -3.75
C ILE A 59 -6.09 6.34 -4.98
N MET A 60 -4.92 6.37 -5.63
CA MET A 60 -4.65 7.30 -6.73
C MET A 60 -3.86 6.63 -7.83
N GLN A 61 -4.21 6.91 -9.10
CA GLN A 61 -3.48 6.42 -10.29
C GLN A 61 -1.98 6.72 -10.24
N SER A 62 -1.63 7.88 -9.69
CA SER A 62 -0.24 8.35 -9.61
C SER A 62 0.53 7.82 -8.41
N VAL A 63 -0.07 6.98 -7.56
CA VAL A 63 0.51 6.53 -6.29
C VAL A 63 0.50 5.02 -6.11
N SER A 64 -0.63 4.37 -6.29
CA SER A 64 -0.90 3.02 -5.76
C SER A 64 -1.26 2.00 -6.83
N ASP A 65 -0.25 1.40 -7.44
CA ASP A 65 -0.36 0.19 -8.25
C ASP A 65 0.11 -1.07 -7.48
N ASP A 66 0.20 -2.20 -8.16
CA ASP A 66 0.71 -3.46 -7.60
C ASP A 66 2.17 -3.38 -7.15
N LYS A 67 3.01 -2.60 -7.84
CA LYS A 67 4.42 -2.40 -7.46
C LYS A 67 4.56 -1.65 -6.14
N MET A 68 3.81 -0.56 -5.98
CA MET A 68 3.71 0.18 -4.72
C MET A 68 3.15 -0.71 -3.60
N ALA A 69 2.12 -1.51 -3.89
CA ALA A 69 1.49 -2.38 -2.91
C ALA A 69 2.47 -3.42 -2.35
N ILE A 70 3.26 -4.05 -3.21
CA ILE A 70 4.29 -5.00 -2.81
C ILE A 70 5.37 -4.31 -1.97
N ALA A 71 5.86 -3.15 -2.41
CA ALA A 71 6.91 -2.41 -1.72
C ALA A 71 6.48 -1.96 -0.32
N LEU A 72 5.27 -1.42 -0.18
CA LEU A 72 4.78 -0.94 1.11
C LEU A 72 4.43 -2.10 2.07
N ALA A 73 3.90 -3.21 1.56
CA ALA A 73 3.66 -4.40 2.37
C ALA A 73 4.96 -5.02 2.92
N LYS A 74 6.07 -4.95 2.19
CA LYS A 74 7.40 -5.34 2.68
C LYS A 74 7.85 -4.53 3.90
N GLU A 75 7.44 -3.27 3.98
CA GLU A 75 7.76 -2.39 5.11
C GLU A 75 6.71 -2.45 6.24
N GLY A 76 5.61 -3.18 6.03
CA GLY A 76 4.57 -3.41 7.07
C GLY A 76 3.33 -2.51 6.96
N GLY A 77 3.25 -1.67 5.94
CA GLY A 77 2.07 -0.89 5.59
C GLY A 77 1.18 -1.57 4.56
N ILE A 78 0.18 -0.86 4.06
CA ILE A 78 -0.73 -1.35 3.02
C ILE A 78 -0.94 -0.30 1.92
N SER A 79 -1.08 -0.75 0.68
CA SER A 79 -1.57 0.08 -0.41
C SER A 79 -3.00 -0.25 -0.75
N PHE A 80 -3.77 0.77 -1.10
CA PHE A 80 -5.08 0.60 -1.73
C PHE A 80 -4.92 0.87 -3.23
N ILE A 81 -5.01 -0.18 -4.03
CA ILE A 81 -4.90 -0.07 -5.49
C ILE A 81 -6.01 0.83 -6.02
N TYR A 82 -5.68 1.71 -6.95
CA TYR A 82 -6.61 2.71 -7.45
C TYR A 82 -7.76 2.10 -8.26
N GLY A 83 -8.99 2.56 -8.01
CA GLY A 83 -10.20 2.08 -8.67
C GLY A 83 -10.57 2.82 -9.96
N SER A 84 -9.82 3.87 -10.35
CA SER A 84 -10.04 4.64 -11.59
C SER A 84 -9.47 3.95 -12.83
N GLN A 85 -9.80 2.68 -12.98
CA GLN A 85 -9.42 1.79 -14.08
C GLN A 85 -10.52 0.75 -14.29
N SER A 86 -10.37 -0.12 -15.29
CA SER A 86 -11.32 -1.21 -15.50
C SER A 86 -11.32 -2.19 -14.30
N ILE A 87 -12.42 -2.89 -14.10
CA ILE A 87 -12.54 -3.91 -13.04
C ILE A 87 -11.49 -5.01 -13.25
N GLU A 88 -11.28 -5.41 -14.50
CA GLU A 88 -10.35 -6.45 -14.90
C GLU A 88 -8.90 -6.05 -14.61
N ASP A 89 -8.51 -4.81 -14.91
CA ASP A 89 -7.14 -4.32 -14.68
C ASP A 89 -6.85 -4.21 -13.17
N GLU A 90 -7.79 -3.69 -12.39
CA GLU A 90 -7.64 -3.60 -10.95
C GLU A 90 -7.55 -4.98 -10.29
N ALA A 91 -8.44 -5.90 -10.66
CA ALA A 91 -8.42 -7.28 -10.20
C ALA A 91 -7.11 -7.98 -10.58
N ALA A 92 -6.59 -7.75 -11.78
CA ALA A 92 -5.29 -8.27 -12.21
C ALA A 92 -4.13 -7.72 -11.36
N MET A 93 -4.14 -6.43 -10.99
CA MET A 93 -3.15 -5.84 -10.07
C MET A 93 -3.22 -6.50 -8.68
N VAL A 94 -4.41 -6.66 -8.12
CA VAL A 94 -4.63 -7.36 -6.84
C VAL A 94 -4.08 -8.78 -6.93
N ALA A 95 -4.42 -9.53 -7.96
CA ALA A 95 -3.95 -10.91 -8.16
C ALA A 95 -2.42 -10.98 -8.27
N ARG A 96 -1.77 -10.00 -8.92
CA ARG A 96 -0.29 -9.94 -8.97
C ARG A 96 0.31 -9.76 -7.58
N VAL A 97 -0.23 -8.88 -6.74
CA VAL A 97 0.24 -8.74 -5.35
C VAL A 97 0.05 -10.05 -4.58
N LYS A 98 -1.12 -10.69 -4.70
CA LYS A 98 -1.41 -11.96 -4.01
C LYS A 98 -0.62 -13.15 -4.54
N SER A 99 -0.06 -13.09 -5.74
CA SER A 99 0.85 -14.12 -6.25
C SER A 99 2.24 -14.06 -5.60
N TYR A 100 2.59 -12.93 -5.01
CA TYR A 100 3.85 -12.77 -4.27
C TYR A 100 3.78 -13.45 -2.92
N LYS A 101 4.66 -14.45 -2.73
CA LYS A 101 4.95 -15.05 -1.42
C LYS A 101 6.26 -14.49 -0.91
N ALA A 102 6.34 -14.15 0.37
CA ALA A 102 7.58 -13.69 0.97
C ALA A 102 8.70 -14.70 0.81
N GLY A 103 9.82 -14.26 0.21
CA GLY A 103 10.96 -15.12 -0.13
C GLY A 103 10.81 -15.92 -1.43
N PHE A 104 9.65 -15.87 -2.10
CA PHE A 104 9.41 -16.50 -3.40
C PHE A 104 9.27 -15.41 -4.47
N VAL A 105 10.03 -15.52 -5.55
CA VAL A 105 10.06 -14.52 -6.62
C VAL A 105 9.50 -15.11 -7.90
N THR A 106 8.44 -14.50 -8.44
CA THR A 106 8.00 -14.79 -9.81
C THR A 106 9.00 -14.17 -10.77
N SER A 107 9.47 -14.94 -11.76
CA SER A 107 10.47 -14.45 -12.70
C SER A 107 9.89 -13.38 -13.63
N ASP A 108 10.53 -12.22 -13.66
CA ASP A 108 10.29 -11.13 -14.62
C ASP A 108 11.36 -11.07 -15.74
N SER A 109 12.34 -11.97 -15.66
CA SER A 109 13.47 -12.07 -16.57
C SER A 109 13.45 -13.44 -17.24
N ASN A 110 12.71 -13.54 -18.36
CA ASN A 110 12.47 -14.80 -19.07
C ASN A 110 12.78 -14.63 -20.55
N VAL A 111 13.35 -15.67 -21.14
CA VAL A 111 13.64 -15.76 -22.59
C VAL A 111 13.32 -17.16 -23.13
N SER A 112 13.09 -17.28 -24.43
CA SER A 112 13.07 -18.57 -25.12
C SER A 112 14.48 -19.02 -25.54
N PRO A 113 14.71 -20.32 -25.79
CA PRO A 113 16.04 -20.87 -26.10
C PRO A 113 16.70 -20.32 -27.37
N ASP A 114 15.91 -19.80 -28.30
CA ASP A 114 16.32 -19.20 -29.59
C ASP A 114 16.82 -17.76 -29.46
N LYS A 115 16.59 -17.10 -28.30
CA LYS A 115 17.14 -15.79 -28.02
C LYS A 115 18.67 -15.83 -27.93
N THR A 116 19.31 -14.66 -28.01
CA THR A 116 20.76 -14.54 -28.11
C THR A 116 21.41 -13.96 -26.86
N LEU A 117 22.73 -14.02 -26.78
CA LEU A 117 23.50 -13.36 -25.73
C LEU A 117 23.19 -11.85 -25.67
N LYS A 118 22.97 -11.22 -26.82
CA LYS A 118 22.57 -9.81 -26.89
C LYS A 118 21.25 -9.57 -26.16
N ASP A 119 20.23 -10.41 -26.36
CA ASP A 119 18.94 -10.31 -25.68
C ASP A 119 19.09 -10.46 -24.17
N ILE A 120 19.98 -11.34 -23.69
CA ILE A 120 20.28 -11.51 -22.27
C ILE A 120 20.89 -10.24 -21.67
N LEU A 121 21.83 -9.61 -22.38
CA LEU A 121 22.48 -8.38 -21.90
C LEU A 121 21.49 -7.22 -21.84
N GLU A 122 20.67 -7.05 -22.87
CA GLU A 122 19.63 -6.02 -22.92
C GLU A 122 18.58 -6.24 -21.79
N LEU A 123 18.17 -7.48 -21.56
CA LEU A 123 17.25 -7.82 -20.48
C LEU A 123 17.88 -7.52 -19.10
N LYS A 124 19.16 -7.84 -18.92
CA LYS A 124 19.89 -7.54 -17.69
C LYS A 124 20.02 -6.05 -17.44
N ASP A 125 20.30 -5.26 -18.47
CA ASP A 125 20.39 -3.79 -18.36
C ASP A 125 19.03 -3.20 -18.00
N LYS A 126 17.93 -3.77 -18.52
CA LYS A 126 16.57 -3.34 -18.25
C LYS A 126 16.09 -3.73 -16.85
N THR A 127 16.37 -4.93 -16.38
CA THR A 127 15.83 -5.49 -15.14
C THR A 127 16.79 -5.44 -13.96
N GLY A 128 18.10 -5.32 -14.23
CA GLY A 128 19.15 -5.42 -13.19
C GLY A 128 19.40 -6.85 -12.68
N HIS A 129 18.68 -7.84 -13.23
CA HIS A 129 18.75 -9.23 -12.73
C HIS A 129 19.87 -10.02 -13.42
N SER A 130 20.59 -10.82 -12.64
CA SER A 130 21.69 -11.67 -13.11
C SER A 130 21.29 -13.12 -13.39
N THR A 131 20.07 -13.52 -13.03
CA THR A 131 19.51 -14.85 -13.29
C THR A 131 18.32 -14.70 -14.24
N VAL A 132 18.38 -15.35 -15.38
CA VAL A 132 17.35 -15.35 -16.41
C VAL A 132 16.79 -16.76 -16.56
N ALA A 133 15.47 -16.90 -16.47
CA ALA A 133 14.83 -18.18 -16.74
C ALA A 133 14.76 -18.40 -18.26
N VAL A 134 15.10 -19.61 -18.70
CA VAL A 134 14.88 -20.03 -20.09
C VAL A 134 13.68 -20.95 -20.10
N THR A 135 12.56 -20.46 -20.63
CA THR A 135 11.32 -21.23 -20.78
C THR A 135 11.05 -21.54 -22.25
N GLU A 136 10.32 -22.60 -22.51
CA GLU A 136 10.05 -23.06 -23.89
C GLU A 136 9.45 -21.94 -24.77
N ASP A 137 8.59 -21.12 -24.19
CA ASP A 137 7.88 -20.01 -24.87
C ASP A 137 8.37 -18.61 -24.47
N GLY A 138 9.39 -18.49 -23.62
CA GLY A 138 9.91 -17.22 -23.12
C GLY A 138 9.01 -16.51 -22.09
N THR A 139 7.97 -17.16 -21.58
CA THR A 139 7.05 -16.59 -20.60
C THR A 139 7.40 -16.93 -19.14
N ALA A 140 6.90 -16.14 -18.21
CA ALA A 140 7.16 -16.29 -16.76
C ALA A 140 6.68 -17.64 -16.18
N ASN A 141 5.63 -18.25 -16.75
CA ASN A 141 5.04 -19.50 -16.32
C ASN A 141 5.20 -20.62 -17.38
N GLY A 142 6.13 -20.43 -18.31
CA GLY A 142 6.45 -21.40 -19.35
C GLY A 142 7.14 -22.64 -18.76
N LYS A 143 7.22 -23.69 -19.57
CA LYS A 143 7.98 -24.89 -19.20
C LYS A 143 9.46 -24.54 -19.12
N LEU A 144 10.08 -24.77 -17.96
CA LEU A 144 11.49 -24.44 -17.71
C LEU A 144 12.40 -25.41 -18.46
N VAL A 145 13.25 -24.89 -19.35
CA VAL A 145 14.21 -25.66 -20.12
C VAL A 145 15.66 -25.38 -19.70
N GLY A 146 15.89 -24.29 -18.97
CA GLY A 146 17.21 -23.98 -18.45
C GLY A 146 17.22 -22.65 -17.68
N ILE A 147 18.38 -22.24 -17.21
CA ILE A 147 18.65 -20.92 -16.67
C ILE A 147 19.94 -20.36 -17.24
N VAL A 148 20.04 -19.02 -17.29
CA VAL A 148 21.29 -18.30 -17.59
C VAL A 148 21.65 -17.43 -16.39
N THR A 149 22.90 -17.52 -15.98
CA THR A 149 23.50 -16.67 -14.94
C THR A 149 24.76 -16.02 -15.48
N SER A 150 25.32 -15.05 -14.76
CA SER A 150 26.59 -14.39 -15.14
C SER A 150 27.79 -15.34 -15.20
N ARG A 151 27.65 -16.61 -14.78
CA ARG A 151 28.69 -17.66 -14.86
C ARG A 151 28.66 -18.45 -16.16
N ASP A 152 27.53 -18.37 -16.89
CA ASP A 152 27.31 -19.18 -18.08
C ASP A 152 27.86 -18.51 -19.35
N TYR A 153 28.21 -17.23 -19.31
CA TYR A 153 28.75 -16.51 -20.47
C TYR A 153 29.90 -15.55 -20.11
N ARG A 154 30.73 -15.28 -21.12
CA ARG A 154 31.79 -14.26 -21.08
C ARG A 154 31.72 -13.40 -22.32
N VAL A 155 31.26 -12.14 -22.16
CA VAL A 155 31.05 -11.19 -23.26
C VAL A 155 32.33 -11.00 -24.10
N SER A 156 33.53 -11.10 -23.50
CA SER A 156 34.82 -10.97 -24.22
C SER A 156 35.23 -12.20 -25.04
N ARG A 157 34.48 -13.30 -24.99
CA ARG A 157 34.80 -14.56 -25.61
C ARG A 157 33.66 -15.23 -26.37
N MET A 158 32.50 -14.60 -26.42
CA MET A 158 31.31 -15.14 -27.08
C MET A 158 30.75 -14.09 -28.03
N GLU A 159 30.28 -14.54 -29.18
CA GLU A 159 29.59 -13.67 -30.14
C GLU A 159 28.23 -13.29 -29.59
N LEU A 160 27.78 -12.04 -29.86
CA LEU A 160 26.52 -11.50 -29.32
C LEU A 160 25.28 -12.19 -29.86
N ASP A 161 25.37 -12.81 -31.02
CA ASP A 161 24.30 -13.58 -31.67
C ASP A 161 24.29 -15.07 -31.29
N THR A 162 25.18 -15.53 -30.37
CA THR A 162 25.17 -16.89 -29.85
C THR A 162 23.82 -17.22 -29.19
N PRO A 163 23.13 -18.28 -29.65
CA PRO A 163 21.85 -18.68 -29.07
C PRO A 163 21.96 -19.08 -27.59
N VAL A 164 20.96 -18.73 -26.80
CA VAL A 164 20.88 -19.05 -25.37
C VAL A 164 20.97 -20.56 -25.11
N SER A 165 20.37 -21.37 -26.00
CA SER A 165 20.42 -22.85 -25.94
C SER A 165 21.82 -23.44 -25.92
N GLU A 166 22.84 -22.72 -26.40
CA GLU A 166 24.21 -23.20 -26.46
C GLU A 166 24.98 -23.00 -25.15
N PHE A 167 24.63 -21.99 -24.35
CA PHE A 167 25.35 -21.65 -23.13
C PHE A 167 24.52 -21.69 -21.84
N MET A 168 23.19 -21.85 -21.92
CA MET A 168 22.37 -22.02 -20.73
C MET A 168 22.73 -23.29 -19.94
N THR A 169 22.55 -23.23 -18.62
CA THR A 169 22.50 -24.45 -17.83
C THR A 169 21.16 -25.14 -18.07
N LYS A 170 21.16 -26.28 -18.74
CA LYS A 170 19.96 -27.03 -19.13
C LYS A 170 19.24 -27.62 -17.93
N PHE A 171 17.91 -27.79 -18.04
CA PHE A 171 17.06 -28.29 -16.97
C PHE A 171 17.56 -29.58 -16.32
N GLU A 172 18.04 -30.53 -17.09
CA GLU A 172 18.59 -31.82 -16.61
C GLU A 172 19.80 -31.68 -15.66
N ASN A 173 20.47 -30.52 -15.73
CA ASN A 173 21.61 -30.17 -14.87
C ASN A 173 21.25 -29.20 -13.74
N LEU A 174 19.98 -28.82 -13.64
CA LEU A 174 19.49 -27.94 -12.58
C LEU A 174 19.03 -28.73 -11.36
N ILE A 175 19.28 -28.18 -10.20
CA ILE A 175 18.59 -28.58 -8.98
C ILE A 175 17.34 -27.73 -8.90
N THR A 176 16.20 -28.39 -8.86
CA THR A 176 14.87 -27.78 -8.75
C THR A 176 14.11 -28.35 -7.57
N ALA A 177 13.04 -27.68 -7.13
CA ALA A 177 12.15 -28.20 -6.13
C ALA A 177 10.68 -28.05 -6.59
N ASP A 178 9.76 -28.74 -5.91
CA ASP A 178 8.34 -28.65 -6.19
C ASP A 178 7.79 -27.26 -5.84
N ALA A 179 6.79 -26.78 -6.60
CA ALA A 179 6.17 -25.48 -6.40
C ALA A 179 5.57 -25.28 -4.99
N ASN A 180 5.25 -26.38 -4.30
CA ASN A 180 4.70 -26.35 -2.93
C ASN A 180 5.77 -26.42 -1.84
N THR A 181 7.06 -26.52 -2.19
CA THR A 181 8.19 -26.55 -1.24
C THR A 181 8.13 -25.32 -0.35
N SER A 182 8.26 -25.52 0.96
CA SER A 182 8.31 -24.41 1.92
C SER A 182 9.59 -23.59 1.77
N LEU A 183 9.56 -22.33 2.20
CA LEU A 183 10.74 -21.46 2.14
C LEU A 183 11.93 -22.03 2.93
N LYS A 184 11.65 -22.70 4.06
CA LYS A 184 12.68 -23.35 4.87
C LYS A 184 13.33 -24.51 4.12
N GLU A 185 12.55 -25.43 3.57
CA GLU A 185 13.05 -26.57 2.77
C GLU A 185 13.82 -26.08 1.54
N ALA A 186 13.29 -25.07 0.83
CA ALA A 186 13.98 -24.47 -0.31
C ALA A 186 15.34 -23.88 0.09
N ASN A 187 15.42 -23.25 1.25
CA ASN A 187 16.67 -22.72 1.78
C ASN A 187 17.64 -23.84 2.19
N ASP A 188 17.16 -24.92 2.78
CA ASP A 188 18.00 -26.09 3.14
C ASP A 188 18.63 -26.69 1.87
N ILE A 189 17.87 -26.85 0.78
CA ILE A 189 18.36 -27.28 -0.54
C ILE A 189 19.41 -26.30 -1.09
N ILE A 190 19.15 -24.98 -0.99
CA ILE A 190 20.11 -23.95 -1.44
C ILE A 190 21.44 -24.07 -0.69
N TRP A 191 21.43 -24.31 0.61
CA TRP A 191 22.63 -24.46 1.42
C TRP A 191 23.37 -25.76 1.15
N GLU A 192 22.67 -26.89 1.08
CA GLU A 192 23.23 -28.21 0.81
C GLU A 192 23.96 -28.24 -0.53
N HIS A 193 23.35 -27.68 -1.57
CA HIS A 193 23.89 -27.69 -2.93
C HIS A 193 24.68 -26.42 -3.30
N LYS A 194 24.89 -25.49 -2.34
CA LYS A 194 25.64 -24.22 -2.52
C LYS A 194 25.12 -23.36 -3.68
N LEU A 195 23.79 -23.33 -3.85
CA LEU A 195 23.13 -22.56 -4.90
C LEU A 195 23.02 -21.07 -4.54
N ASN A 196 22.88 -20.24 -5.57
CA ASN A 196 22.48 -18.83 -5.39
C ASN A 196 20.97 -18.65 -5.60
N SER A 197 20.36 -19.52 -6.40
CA SER A 197 18.92 -19.53 -6.69
C SER A 197 18.43 -20.96 -6.88
N LEU A 198 17.19 -21.20 -6.49
CA LEU A 198 16.50 -22.47 -6.65
C LEU A 198 15.21 -22.23 -7.42
N PRO A 199 15.08 -22.76 -8.65
CA PRO A 199 13.80 -22.72 -9.37
C PRO A 199 12.82 -23.73 -8.76
N LEU A 200 11.57 -23.29 -8.56
CA LEU A 200 10.47 -24.14 -8.14
C LEU A 200 9.52 -24.35 -9.31
N VAL A 201 9.27 -25.60 -9.63
CA VAL A 201 8.46 -26.02 -10.78
C VAL A 201 7.28 -26.88 -10.35
N ASP A 202 6.20 -26.87 -11.12
CA ASP A 202 5.10 -27.81 -10.94
C ASP A 202 5.40 -29.16 -11.64
N LYS A 203 4.45 -30.10 -11.54
CA LYS A 203 4.55 -31.44 -12.13
C LYS A 203 4.65 -31.46 -13.67
N ASP A 204 4.26 -30.36 -14.33
CA ASP A 204 4.41 -30.18 -15.77
C ASP A 204 5.70 -29.41 -16.13
N GLN A 205 6.63 -29.31 -15.16
CA GLN A 205 7.92 -28.62 -15.30
C GLN A 205 7.75 -27.09 -15.56
N ARG A 206 6.58 -26.51 -15.24
CA ARG A 206 6.36 -25.08 -15.41
C ARG A 206 6.96 -24.31 -14.24
N LEU A 207 7.72 -23.27 -14.57
CA LEU A 207 8.31 -22.38 -13.57
C LEU A 207 7.20 -21.64 -12.80
N LYS A 208 7.25 -21.73 -11.48
CA LYS A 208 6.34 -20.98 -10.59
C LYS A 208 7.09 -19.89 -9.85
N TYR A 209 8.21 -20.23 -9.22
CA TYR A 209 8.98 -19.29 -8.42
C TYR A 209 10.47 -19.54 -8.52
N PHE A 210 11.25 -18.53 -8.18
CA PHE A 210 12.62 -18.69 -7.69
C PHE A 210 12.67 -18.41 -6.19
N VAL A 211 13.56 -19.11 -5.49
CA VAL A 211 14.03 -18.73 -4.16
C VAL A 211 15.51 -18.36 -4.29
N PHE A 212 15.85 -17.14 -3.88
CA PHE A 212 17.24 -16.67 -3.89
C PHE A 212 17.84 -16.70 -2.49
N ARG A 213 19.09 -17.14 -2.40
CA ARG A 213 19.83 -17.22 -1.12
C ARG A 213 19.86 -15.86 -0.39
N LYS A 214 20.04 -14.76 -1.12
CA LYS A 214 20.07 -13.41 -0.56
C LYS A 214 18.70 -12.98 0.03
N ASP A 215 17.62 -13.39 -0.60
CA ASP A 215 16.28 -12.96 -0.22
C ASP A 215 15.76 -13.69 1.03
N TYR A 216 16.23 -14.94 1.25
CA TYR A 216 15.93 -15.66 2.49
C TYR A 216 16.46 -14.94 3.72
N SER A 217 17.72 -14.47 3.67
CA SER A 217 18.30 -13.70 4.78
C SER A 217 17.55 -12.40 5.01
N SER A 218 17.25 -11.66 3.93
CA SER A 218 16.49 -10.42 4.01
C SER A 218 15.08 -10.62 4.58
N HIS A 219 14.39 -11.69 4.18
CA HIS A 219 13.07 -12.02 4.70
C HIS A 219 13.12 -12.44 6.18
N LYS A 220 14.11 -13.22 6.58
CA LYS A 220 14.30 -13.63 7.98
C LYS A 220 14.59 -12.44 8.89
N GLU A 221 15.31 -11.44 8.40
CA GLU A 221 15.66 -10.22 9.12
C GLU A 221 14.51 -9.19 9.13
N ASN A 222 13.64 -9.20 8.12
CA ASN A 222 12.51 -8.28 8.01
C ASN A 222 11.25 -8.84 8.68
N THR A 223 11.11 -8.57 9.97
CA THR A 223 9.94 -8.97 10.77
C THR A 223 8.72 -8.06 10.57
N ASN A 224 8.87 -6.97 9.80
CA ASN A 224 7.81 -5.98 9.60
C ASN A 224 6.87 -6.30 8.44
N GLU A 225 7.21 -7.23 7.55
CA GLU A 225 6.37 -7.54 6.39
C GLU A 225 4.91 -7.81 6.77
N LEU A 226 3.98 -7.19 6.05
CA LEU A 226 2.56 -7.37 6.25
C LEU A 226 2.06 -8.55 5.42
N LEU A 227 1.88 -9.68 6.06
CA LEU A 227 1.53 -10.96 5.44
C LEU A 227 0.19 -11.50 5.94
N ASP A 228 -0.55 -12.14 5.04
CA ASP A 228 -1.71 -12.94 5.39
C ASP A 228 -1.31 -14.31 5.99
N GLN A 229 -2.30 -15.10 6.39
CA GLN A 229 -2.10 -16.44 6.95
C GLN A 229 -1.39 -17.42 5.98
N HIS A 230 -1.38 -17.13 4.68
CA HIS A 230 -0.73 -17.93 3.63
C HIS A 230 0.65 -17.36 3.23
N LYS A 231 1.19 -16.41 4.00
CA LYS A 231 2.47 -15.73 3.75
C LYS A 231 2.50 -14.92 2.44
N ARG A 232 1.33 -14.45 1.98
CA ARG A 232 1.21 -13.54 0.85
C ARG A 232 1.07 -12.11 1.37
N TYR A 233 1.51 -11.13 0.58
CA TYR A 233 1.36 -9.73 0.96
C TYR A 233 -0.11 -9.32 1.05
N VAL A 234 -0.44 -8.55 2.09
CA VAL A 234 -1.76 -7.96 2.29
C VAL A 234 -1.92 -6.77 1.35
N VAL A 235 -3.07 -6.67 0.70
CA VAL A 235 -3.38 -5.60 -0.26
C VAL A 235 -4.81 -5.10 -0.10
N GLY A 236 -4.96 -3.78 -0.20
CA GLY A 236 -6.25 -3.11 -0.30
C GLY A 236 -6.61 -2.77 -1.74
N ALA A 237 -7.87 -2.51 -2.00
CA ALA A 237 -8.37 -2.04 -3.28
C ALA A 237 -9.43 -0.95 -3.12
N GLY A 238 -9.36 0.06 -3.96
CA GLY A 238 -10.35 1.14 -4.01
C GLY A 238 -11.60 0.73 -4.78
N ILE A 239 -12.76 1.04 -4.24
CA ILE A 239 -14.04 0.89 -4.93
C ILE A 239 -14.77 2.23 -4.98
N ASN A 240 -15.74 2.33 -5.85
CA ASN A 240 -16.60 3.53 -5.97
C ASN A 240 -18.05 3.19 -5.63
N THR A 241 -18.93 4.19 -5.63
CA THR A 241 -20.35 4.06 -5.29
C THR A 241 -21.24 3.76 -6.50
N ARG A 242 -20.70 3.39 -7.66
CA ARG A 242 -21.44 3.21 -8.92
C ARG A 242 -21.40 1.79 -9.48
N ASP A 243 -20.20 1.20 -9.60
CA ASP A 243 -20.00 -0.13 -10.18
C ASP A 243 -19.67 -1.21 -9.12
N TYR A 244 -19.93 -0.91 -7.83
CA TYR A 244 -19.58 -1.78 -6.72
C TYR A 244 -20.22 -3.17 -6.82
N GLU A 245 -21.38 -3.31 -7.44
CA GLU A 245 -22.08 -4.59 -7.58
C GLU A 245 -21.28 -5.60 -8.40
N GLU A 246 -20.50 -5.13 -9.39
CA GLU A 246 -19.62 -5.92 -10.24
C GLU A 246 -18.18 -5.91 -9.73
N ARG A 247 -17.68 -4.77 -9.30
CA ARG A 247 -16.28 -4.57 -8.86
C ARG A 247 -15.96 -5.33 -7.57
N VAL A 248 -16.83 -5.26 -6.58
CA VAL A 248 -16.59 -5.91 -5.28
C VAL A 248 -16.39 -7.43 -5.42
N PRO A 249 -17.28 -8.20 -6.11
CA PRO A 249 -17.05 -9.63 -6.33
C PRO A 249 -15.72 -9.93 -7.04
N ALA A 250 -15.37 -9.16 -8.07
CA ALA A 250 -14.14 -9.37 -8.83
C ALA A 250 -12.88 -9.15 -7.99
N LEU A 251 -12.87 -8.12 -7.14
CA LEU A 251 -11.74 -7.84 -6.24
C LEU A 251 -11.60 -8.88 -5.13
N ILE A 252 -12.71 -9.39 -4.60
CA ILE A 252 -12.71 -10.49 -3.61
C ILE A 252 -12.14 -11.76 -4.24
N GLU A 253 -12.57 -12.10 -5.45
CA GLU A 253 -12.07 -13.27 -6.19
C GLU A 253 -10.57 -13.14 -6.49
N ALA A 254 -10.09 -11.94 -6.80
CA ALA A 254 -8.67 -11.64 -7.00
C ALA A 254 -7.86 -11.73 -5.69
N GLY A 255 -8.51 -11.73 -4.52
CA GLY A 255 -7.89 -11.90 -3.21
C GLY A 255 -7.61 -10.61 -2.45
N ALA A 256 -8.30 -9.50 -2.74
CA ALA A 256 -8.19 -8.28 -1.95
C ALA A 256 -8.52 -8.54 -0.48
N ASP A 257 -7.67 -8.10 0.43
CA ASP A 257 -7.82 -8.33 1.87
C ASP A 257 -8.75 -7.29 2.52
N VAL A 258 -8.79 -6.09 1.96
CA VAL A 258 -9.63 -5.00 2.43
C VAL A 258 -10.01 -4.07 1.27
N LEU A 259 -11.23 -3.61 1.26
CA LEU A 259 -11.72 -2.63 0.30
C LEU A 259 -11.79 -1.24 0.94
N CYS A 260 -11.79 -0.19 0.14
CA CYS A 260 -12.06 1.17 0.61
C CYS A 260 -12.90 1.91 -0.41
N ILE A 261 -14.03 2.46 0.02
CA ILE A 261 -14.87 3.30 -0.83
C ILE A 261 -14.14 4.64 -1.04
N ASP A 262 -13.77 4.91 -2.28
CA ASP A 262 -13.13 6.16 -2.69
C ASP A 262 -14.17 7.12 -3.27
N SER A 263 -14.57 8.08 -2.46
CA SER A 263 -15.52 9.13 -2.83
C SER A 263 -15.07 10.47 -2.26
N SER A 264 -15.43 11.56 -2.93
CA SER A 264 -15.16 12.92 -2.45
C SER A 264 -15.92 13.26 -1.17
N GLU A 265 -17.07 12.61 -0.94
CA GLU A 265 -17.97 12.84 0.17
C GLU A 265 -18.47 11.53 0.77
N GLY A 266 -18.09 11.27 2.04
CA GLY A 266 -18.48 10.05 2.74
C GLY A 266 -19.85 10.12 3.40
N PHE A 267 -20.29 11.31 3.80
CA PHE A 267 -21.59 11.50 4.45
C PHE A 267 -22.71 11.58 3.40
N SER A 268 -22.92 10.48 2.67
CA SER A 268 -23.87 10.42 1.56
C SER A 268 -24.65 9.11 1.54
N GLU A 269 -25.84 9.15 0.95
CA GLU A 269 -26.67 7.97 0.72
C GLU A 269 -25.96 6.93 -0.16
N TRP A 270 -25.12 7.36 -1.09
CA TRP A 270 -24.37 6.49 -1.99
C TRP A 270 -23.38 5.60 -1.23
N GLN A 271 -22.67 6.16 -0.26
CA GLN A 271 -21.81 5.40 0.65
C GLN A 271 -22.60 4.34 1.42
N LYS A 272 -23.75 4.75 1.99
CA LYS A 272 -24.59 3.83 2.74
C LYS A 272 -25.11 2.67 1.88
N ARG A 273 -25.58 2.95 0.67
CA ARG A 273 -26.03 1.91 -0.28
C ARG A 273 -24.93 0.91 -0.60
N THR A 274 -23.71 1.38 -0.83
CA THR A 274 -22.56 0.52 -1.08
C THR A 274 -22.21 -0.34 0.13
N LEU A 275 -22.20 0.24 1.34
CA LEU A 275 -22.01 -0.52 2.58
C LEU A 275 -23.12 -1.54 2.83
N ASP A 276 -24.38 -1.14 2.65
CA ASP A 276 -25.54 -2.02 2.81
C ASP A 276 -25.45 -3.24 1.86
N PHE A 277 -25.06 -3.02 0.59
CA PHE A 277 -24.83 -4.11 -0.36
C PHE A 277 -23.75 -5.08 0.13
N ILE A 278 -22.60 -4.57 0.54
CA ILE A 278 -21.49 -5.41 1.00
C ILE A 278 -21.90 -6.19 2.25
N ARG A 279 -22.54 -5.52 3.22
CA ARG A 279 -22.98 -6.18 4.46
C ARG A 279 -24.09 -7.20 4.24
N ALA A 280 -25.03 -6.93 3.36
CA ALA A 280 -26.10 -7.88 3.03
C ALA A 280 -25.56 -9.14 2.32
N LYS A 281 -24.57 -8.99 1.43
CA LYS A 281 -24.05 -10.09 0.63
C LYS A 281 -22.94 -10.88 1.32
N TYR A 282 -22.06 -10.21 2.08
CA TYR A 282 -20.82 -10.78 2.62
C TYR A 282 -20.69 -10.69 4.15
N GLY A 283 -21.61 -10.00 4.82
CA GLY A 283 -21.53 -9.78 6.27
C GLY A 283 -20.22 -9.07 6.66
N ASP A 284 -19.58 -9.54 7.73
CA ASP A 284 -18.31 -9.02 8.22
C ASP A 284 -17.06 -9.75 7.65
N THR A 285 -17.24 -10.70 6.74
CA THR A 285 -16.12 -11.42 6.12
C THR A 285 -15.33 -10.51 5.17
N VAL A 286 -15.99 -9.61 4.46
CA VAL A 286 -15.36 -8.60 3.63
C VAL A 286 -15.12 -7.35 4.45
N LYS A 287 -13.85 -6.91 4.50
CA LYS A 287 -13.45 -5.69 5.18
C LYS A 287 -13.55 -4.51 4.24
N VAL A 288 -14.19 -3.43 4.69
CA VAL A 288 -14.39 -2.23 3.87
C VAL A 288 -14.32 -0.95 4.68
N GLY A 289 -13.41 -0.06 4.28
CA GLY A 289 -13.34 1.32 4.75
C GLY A 289 -14.25 2.24 3.95
N ALA A 290 -14.62 3.37 4.55
CA ALA A 290 -15.48 4.37 3.94
C ALA A 290 -15.01 5.79 4.26
N GLY A 291 -15.39 6.75 3.47
CA GLY A 291 -15.04 8.16 3.63
C GLY A 291 -15.09 8.94 2.32
N ASN A 292 -14.72 10.21 2.33
CA ASN A 292 -14.12 10.90 3.47
C ASN A 292 -15.15 11.74 4.23
N VAL A 293 -14.91 11.89 5.49
CA VAL A 293 -15.69 12.75 6.40
C VAL A 293 -14.76 13.69 7.17
N VAL A 294 -15.34 14.74 7.80
CA VAL A 294 -14.56 15.76 8.53
C VAL A 294 -15.14 16.10 9.90
N ASP A 295 -16.18 15.40 10.32
CA ASP A 295 -16.90 15.70 11.56
C ASP A 295 -17.46 14.43 12.23
N ARG A 296 -18.04 14.65 13.42
CA ARG A 296 -18.68 13.64 14.24
C ARG A 296 -19.82 12.92 13.51
N GLU A 297 -20.70 13.68 12.86
CA GLU A 297 -21.91 13.11 12.25
C GLU A 297 -21.58 12.19 11.09
N GLY A 298 -20.63 12.61 10.24
CA GLY A 298 -20.13 11.79 9.14
C GLY A 298 -19.51 10.50 9.64
N PHE A 299 -18.69 10.54 10.70
CA PHE A 299 -18.13 9.34 11.31
C PHE A 299 -19.21 8.37 11.82
N LEU A 300 -20.15 8.88 12.63
CA LEU A 300 -21.21 8.05 13.20
C LEU A 300 -22.10 7.44 12.12
N PHE A 301 -22.37 8.16 11.05
CA PHE A 301 -23.13 7.66 9.91
C PHE A 301 -22.47 6.45 9.27
N LEU A 302 -21.16 6.52 8.97
CA LEU A 302 -20.42 5.44 8.34
C LEU A 302 -20.17 4.27 9.29
N ALA A 303 -19.85 4.53 10.55
CA ALA A 303 -19.65 3.50 11.57
C ALA A 303 -20.93 2.66 11.77
N LYS A 304 -22.08 3.31 11.90
CA LYS A 304 -23.40 2.65 12.02
C LYS A 304 -23.82 1.91 10.75
N ALA A 305 -23.39 2.38 9.57
CA ALA A 305 -23.61 1.67 8.31
C ALA A 305 -22.71 0.44 8.14
N GLY A 306 -21.76 0.20 9.06
CA GLY A 306 -20.94 -1.00 9.10
C GLY A 306 -19.56 -0.85 8.48
N ALA A 307 -19.02 0.36 8.32
CA ALA A 307 -17.64 0.57 7.89
C ALA A 307 -16.65 -0.09 8.86
N ASP A 308 -15.58 -0.69 8.33
CA ASP A 308 -14.50 -1.27 9.12
C ASP A 308 -13.47 -0.24 9.57
N PHE A 309 -13.32 0.84 8.83
CA PHE A 309 -12.59 2.05 9.22
C PHE A 309 -13.17 3.26 8.49
N VAL A 310 -12.86 4.46 8.99
CA VAL A 310 -13.36 5.71 8.40
C VAL A 310 -12.19 6.61 8.01
N LYS A 311 -12.17 7.07 6.75
CA LYS A 311 -11.21 8.06 6.26
C LYS A 311 -11.66 9.47 6.58
N VAL A 312 -10.74 10.26 7.12
CA VAL A 312 -10.94 11.63 7.60
C VAL A 312 -10.12 12.60 6.76
N GLY A 313 -10.80 13.54 6.12
CA GLY A 313 -10.16 14.63 5.38
C GLY A 313 -10.85 14.97 4.08
N ILE A 314 -11.20 16.25 3.90
CA ILE A 314 -11.74 16.81 2.65
C ILE A 314 -10.97 18.09 2.34
N GLY A 315 -10.42 18.16 1.12
CA GLY A 315 -9.72 19.34 0.63
C GLY A 315 -8.31 19.54 1.21
N GLY A 316 -7.74 18.57 1.93
CA GLY A 316 -6.42 18.67 2.55
C GLY A 316 -5.24 18.20 1.68
N GLY A 317 -5.50 17.56 0.56
CA GLY A 317 -4.44 17.04 -0.34
C GLY A 317 -3.69 18.17 -1.05
N SER A 318 -2.38 17.97 -1.31
CA SER A 318 -1.52 19.00 -1.92
C SER A 318 -1.88 19.36 -3.37
N ILE A 319 -2.61 18.48 -4.06
CA ILE A 319 -3.10 18.67 -5.44
C ILE A 319 -4.64 18.70 -5.51
N CYS A 320 -5.31 18.71 -4.36
CA CYS A 320 -6.75 18.85 -4.26
C CYS A 320 -7.12 20.35 -4.28
N ILE A 321 -8.00 20.75 -5.19
CA ILE A 321 -8.50 22.14 -5.31
C ILE A 321 -9.99 22.23 -4.99
N THR A 322 -10.55 21.23 -4.29
CA THR A 322 -11.96 21.25 -3.85
C THR A 322 -12.29 22.49 -3.02
N ARG A 323 -11.36 22.94 -2.17
CA ARG A 323 -11.52 24.15 -1.35
C ARG A 323 -11.69 25.40 -2.20
N GLU A 324 -10.86 25.54 -3.23
CA GLU A 324 -10.89 26.68 -4.15
C GLU A 324 -12.08 26.64 -5.09
N GLN A 325 -12.49 25.46 -5.51
CA GLN A 325 -13.58 25.29 -6.48
C GLN A 325 -14.97 25.30 -5.84
N LYS A 326 -15.10 24.69 -4.66
CA LYS A 326 -16.40 24.46 -4.01
C LYS A 326 -16.56 25.18 -2.67
N GLY A 327 -15.48 25.69 -2.07
CA GLY A 327 -15.50 26.22 -0.71
C GLY A 327 -15.78 25.16 0.37
N ILE A 328 -15.50 23.87 0.08
CA ILE A 328 -15.75 22.74 0.98
C ILE A 328 -14.42 22.21 1.50
N GLY A 329 -14.36 21.95 2.80
CA GLY A 329 -13.19 21.40 3.46
C GLY A 329 -13.14 21.75 4.94
N ARG A 330 -12.17 21.17 5.64
CA ARG A 330 -11.90 21.47 7.05
C ARG A 330 -10.39 21.36 7.31
N GLY A 331 -9.87 22.09 8.29
CA GLY A 331 -8.49 21.92 8.75
C GLY A 331 -8.27 20.49 9.25
N GLN A 332 -7.23 19.84 8.78
CA GLN A 332 -7.06 18.40 8.99
C GLN A 332 -6.88 18.02 10.46
N ALA A 333 -6.15 18.83 11.23
CA ALA A 333 -5.97 18.58 12.66
C ALA A 333 -7.31 18.65 13.41
N THR A 334 -8.11 19.67 13.14
CA THR A 334 -9.46 19.83 13.74
C THR A 334 -10.36 18.65 13.39
N ALA A 335 -10.37 18.23 12.12
CA ALA A 335 -11.18 17.11 11.67
C ALA A 335 -10.77 15.79 12.36
N VAL A 336 -9.48 15.50 12.45
CA VAL A 336 -8.97 14.29 13.12
C VAL A 336 -9.34 14.28 14.61
N ILE A 337 -9.13 15.39 15.33
CA ILE A 337 -9.45 15.48 16.77
C ILE A 337 -10.95 15.24 17.00
N GLU A 338 -11.81 15.86 16.21
CA GLU A 338 -13.27 15.72 16.38
C GLU A 338 -13.74 14.30 16.08
N VAL A 339 -13.26 13.71 14.98
CA VAL A 339 -13.62 12.33 14.61
C VAL A 339 -13.04 11.31 15.60
N ALA A 340 -11.84 11.54 16.14
CA ALA A 340 -11.27 10.68 17.17
C ALA A 340 -12.12 10.67 18.45
N LYS A 341 -12.60 11.84 18.89
CA LYS A 341 -13.55 11.93 20.01
C LYS A 341 -14.85 11.17 19.74
N ALA A 342 -15.39 11.30 18.53
CA ALA A 342 -16.61 10.59 18.13
C ALA A 342 -16.40 9.07 18.13
N ARG A 343 -15.23 8.58 17.66
CA ARG A 343 -14.84 7.17 17.70
C ARG A 343 -14.79 6.64 19.14
N ASP A 344 -14.15 7.38 20.03
CA ASP A 344 -13.98 6.97 21.41
C ASP A 344 -15.31 6.90 22.18
N GLU A 345 -16.21 7.86 21.91
CA GLU A 345 -17.57 7.85 22.43
C GLU A 345 -18.37 6.65 21.88
N TYR A 346 -18.32 6.42 20.57
CA TYR A 346 -18.97 5.28 19.92
C TYR A 346 -18.47 3.94 20.49
N TYR A 347 -17.15 3.84 20.74
CA TYR A 347 -16.57 2.66 21.38
C TYR A 347 -17.07 2.46 22.81
N LYS A 348 -17.19 3.53 23.60
CA LYS A 348 -17.75 3.43 24.97
C LYS A 348 -19.20 2.99 24.97
N GLU A 349 -19.99 3.48 24.02
CA GLU A 349 -21.43 3.20 23.92
C GLU A 349 -21.73 1.80 23.38
N THR A 350 -20.99 1.36 22.35
CA THR A 350 -21.31 0.16 21.59
C THR A 350 -20.37 -1.02 21.86
N GLY A 351 -19.19 -0.76 22.40
CA GLY A 351 -18.11 -1.73 22.49
C GLY A 351 -17.45 -2.07 21.14
N ILE A 352 -17.74 -1.28 20.09
CA ILE A 352 -17.15 -1.47 18.74
C ILE A 352 -16.16 -0.35 18.48
N TYR A 353 -14.88 -0.72 18.33
CA TYR A 353 -13.84 0.22 17.91
C TYR A 353 -13.76 0.25 16.40
N VAL A 354 -13.94 1.43 15.80
CA VAL A 354 -13.83 1.66 14.36
C VAL A 354 -12.63 2.56 14.12
N PRO A 355 -11.49 2.02 13.61
CA PRO A 355 -10.30 2.82 13.36
C PRO A 355 -10.55 4.01 12.43
N ILE A 356 -9.77 5.08 12.60
CA ILE A 356 -9.80 6.25 11.73
C ILE A 356 -8.48 6.43 11.00
N CYS A 357 -8.57 6.78 9.72
CA CYS A 357 -7.46 7.08 8.84
C CYS A 357 -7.39 8.58 8.58
N SER A 358 -6.30 9.24 8.94
CA SER A 358 -6.05 10.62 8.52
C SER A 358 -5.60 10.65 7.07
N ASP A 359 -6.38 11.26 6.18
CA ASP A 359 -6.13 11.33 4.75
C ASP A 359 -5.94 12.78 4.30
N GLY A 360 -4.73 13.11 3.84
CA GLY A 360 -4.34 14.45 3.42
C GLY A 360 -3.77 15.34 4.53
N GLY A 361 -3.23 16.50 4.15
CA GLY A 361 -2.69 17.50 5.08
C GLY A 361 -1.29 17.21 5.63
N ILE A 362 -0.69 16.07 5.32
CA ILE A 362 0.67 15.70 5.74
C ILE A 362 1.68 16.27 4.73
N VAL A 363 2.47 17.24 5.17
CA VAL A 363 3.50 17.91 4.35
C VAL A 363 4.91 17.60 4.85
N GLN A 364 5.07 17.41 6.17
CA GLN A 364 6.33 17.13 6.85
C GLN A 364 6.22 15.86 7.68
N ASP A 365 7.34 15.21 7.99
CA ASP A 365 7.35 13.98 8.78
C ASP A 365 6.74 14.17 10.18
N TYR A 366 6.94 15.31 10.84
CA TYR A 366 6.36 15.57 12.16
C TYR A 366 4.82 15.66 12.12
N HIS A 367 4.20 15.97 10.99
CA HIS A 367 2.74 15.91 10.85
C HIS A 367 2.21 14.48 11.01
N MET A 368 3.02 13.45 10.67
CA MET A 368 2.65 12.06 10.91
C MET A 368 2.47 11.80 12.41
N THR A 369 3.43 12.25 13.21
CA THR A 369 3.36 12.10 14.68
C THR A 369 2.19 12.88 15.27
N LEU A 370 1.95 14.10 14.78
CA LEU A 370 0.77 14.90 15.19
C LEU A 370 -0.54 14.20 14.87
N ALA A 371 -0.69 13.65 13.65
CA ALA A 371 -1.91 12.95 13.27
C ALA A 371 -2.20 11.73 14.16
N LEU A 372 -1.16 10.96 14.50
CA LEU A 372 -1.27 9.84 15.44
C LEU A 372 -1.62 10.34 16.85
N ALA A 373 -0.95 11.37 17.34
CA ALA A 373 -1.20 11.97 18.66
C ALA A 373 -2.61 12.53 18.80
N MET A 374 -3.20 13.01 17.71
CA MET A 374 -4.57 13.54 17.68
C MET A 374 -5.64 12.45 17.57
N GLY A 375 -5.23 11.16 17.52
CA GLY A 375 -6.13 10.02 17.58
C GLY A 375 -6.32 9.26 16.28
N SER A 376 -5.57 9.58 15.23
CA SER A 376 -5.56 8.77 14.01
C SER A 376 -4.89 7.42 14.27
N ASP A 377 -5.50 6.33 13.84
CA ASP A 377 -4.91 4.99 13.96
C ASP A 377 -3.84 4.76 12.90
N PHE A 378 -4.08 5.25 11.68
CA PHE A 378 -3.12 5.20 10.58
C PHE A 378 -3.31 6.38 9.63
N ILE A 379 -2.38 6.53 8.69
CA ILE A 379 -2.24 7.74 7.87
C ILE A 379 -2.19 7.35 6.40
N MET A 380 -3.05 7.95 5.58
CA MET A 380 -3.01 7.80 4.13
C MET A 380 -2.23 8.94 3.49
N LEU A 381 -1.27 8.57 2.63
CA LEU A 381 -0.31 9.49 2.04
C LEU A 381 -0.31 9.37 0.51
N GLY A 382 -0.53 10.48 -0.17
CA GLY A 382 -0.41 10.60 -1.64
C GLY A 382 0.96 11.12 -2.07
N ARG A 383 1.19 12.43 -1.85
CA ARG A 383 2.42 13.12 -2.24
C ARG A 383 3.69 12.46 -1.71
N TYR A 384 3.67 11.94 -0.50
CA TYR A 384 4.81 11.26 0.12
C TYR A 384 5.27 10.07 -0.71
N PHE A 385 4.34 9.15 -1.02
CA PHE A 385 4.64 7.94 -1.79
C PHE A 385 4.86 8.20 -3.28
N ALA A 386 4.23 9.23 -3.85
CA ALA A 386 4.41 9.61 -5.26
C ALA A 386 5.88 9.93 -5.62
N ARG A 387 6.71 10.27 -4.65
CA ARG A 387 8.11 10.68 -4.80
C ARG A 387 9.09 9.52 -5.02
N PHE A 388 8.66 8.27 -4.83
CA PHE A 388 9.56 7.12 -4.74
C PHE A 388 9.66 6.35 -6.06
N ASP A 389 10.72 5.55 -6.18
CA ASP A 389 10.96 4.67 -7.33
C ASP A 389 9.79 3.71 -7.60
N GLU A 390 9.10 3.30 -6.54
CA GLU A 390 8.03 2.32 -6.57
C GLU A 390 6.67 2.90 -6.98
N SER A 391 6.52 4.22 -7.06
CA SER A 391 5.30 4.83 -7.60
C SER A 391 5.19 4.60 -9.11
N PRO A 392 3.96 4.48 -9.66
CA PRO A 392 3.74 4.08 -11.06
C PRO A 392 4.12 5.15 -12.09
N THR A 393 4.48 6.35 -11.68
CA THR A 393 4.73 7.47 -12.58
C THR A 393 6.19 7.53 -13.05
N ASN A 394 6.42 8.28 -14.15
CA ASN A 394 7.74 8.45 -14.70
C ASN A 394 8.61 9.39 -13.85
N LYS A 395 9.90 9.06 -13.78
CA LYS A 395 10.93 9.98 -13.30
C LYS A 395 11.39 10.85 -14.48
N VAL A 396 11.27 12.16 -14.33
CA VAL A 396 11.62 13.15 -15.36
C VAL A 396 12.68 14.10 -14.83
N ASN A 397 13.49 14.67 -15.73
CA ASN A 397 14.45 15.71 -15.38
C ASN A 397 13.86 17.07 -15.77
N ILE A 398 13.70 17.96 -14.81
CA ILE A 398 13.22 19.33 -15.03
C ILE A 398 14.28 20.29 -14.49
N ASN A 399 14.92 21.03 -15.38
CA ASN A 399 15.96 22.00 -15.03
C ASN A 399 17.09 21.42 -14.16
N GLY A 400 17.53 20.20 -14.45
CA GLY A 400 18.59 19.51 -13.71
C GLY A 400 18.13 18.76 -12.44
N ASN A 401 16.87 18.89 -12.05
CA ASN A 401 16.31 18.19 -10.88
C ASN A 401 15.45 17.00 -11.32
N TYR A 402 15.64 15.86 -10.64
CA TYR A 402 14.76 14.72 -10.84
C TYR A 402 13.44 14.91 -10.12
N MET A 403 12.36 14.72 -10.85
CA MET A 403 10.97 14.83 -10.40
C MET A 403 10.19 13.58 -10.76
N LYS A 404 9.08 13.35 -10.06
CA LYS A 404 8.07 12.34 -10.41
C LYS A 404 6.79 13.05 -10.80
N GLU A 405 6.10 12.54 -11.83
CA GLU A 405 4.76 13.03 -12.16
C GLU A 405 3.79 12.70 -11.04
N TYR A 406 2.88 13.62 -10.74
CA TYR A 406 1.89 13.47 -9.68
C TYR A 406 0.60 14.23 -10.02
N TRP A 407 -0.52 13.53 -10.10
CA TRP A 407 -1.81 14.12 -10.44
C TRP A 407 -2.93 13.62 -9.53
N GLY A 408 -3.93 14.49 -9.32
CA GLY A 408 -5.10 14.19 -8.51
C GLY A 408 -6.13 13.35 -9.26
N GLU A 409 -6.93 12.60 -8.52
CA GLU A 409 -8.03 11.80 -9.07
C GLU A 409 -9.15 12.68 -9.68
N GLY A 410 -9.31 13.92 -9.21
CA GLY A 410 -10.22 14.90 -9.78
C GLY A 410 -9.66 15.71 -10.96
N SER A 411 -8.47 15.37 -11.46
CA SER A 411 -7.87 16.03 -12.62
C SER A 411 -8.40 15.47 -13.95
N ALA A 412 -8.27 16.24 -15.02
CA ALA A 412 -8.56 15.79 -16.38
C ALA A 412 -7.70 14.60 -16.81
N ARG A 413 -6.51 14.44 -16.22
CA ARG A 413 -5.60 13.32 -16.50
C ARG A 413 -6.12 12.00 -15.92
N ALA A 414 -6.59 11.99 -14.68
CA ALA A 414 -7.10 10.79 -14.02
C ALA A 414 -8.43 10.33 -14.62
N ARG A 415 -9.28 11.26 -15.01
CA ARG A 415 -10.63 11.02 -15.52
C ARG A 415 -11.48 10.15 -14.59
N ASN A 416 -11.25 10.24 -13.27
CA ASN A 416 -11.98 9.49 -12.26
C ASN A 416 -13.33 10.15 -11.93
N TRP A 417 -14.24 10.12 -12.90
CA TRP A 417 -15.58 10.70 -12.73
C TRP A 417 -16.45 9.90 -11.74
N GLN A 418 -16.13 8.64 -11.52
CA GLN A 418 -16.89 7.73 -10.65
C GLN A 418 -16.74 8.08 -9.16
N ARG A 419 -15.70 8.83 -8.81
CA ARG A 419 -15.47 9.32 -7.44
C ARG A 419 -16.49 10.37 -6.99
N TYR A 420 -17.20 10.97 -7.93
CA TYR A 420 -18.10 12.10 -7.71
C TYR A 420 -19.55 11.71 -7.96
N ASP A 421 -20.44 12.10 -7.05
CA ASP A 421 -21.87 11.83 -7.14
C ASP A 421 -22.53 12.91 -8.01
N LEU A 422 -22.62 12.67 -9.33
CA LEU A 422 -23.03 13.62 -10.34
C LEU A 422 -24.47 13.41 -10.85
N GLY A 423 -25.30 12.70 -10.07
CA GLY A 423 -26.71 12.52 -10.44
C GLY A 423 -26.98 11.84 -11.78
N GLY A 424 -26.01 11.04 -12.26
CA GLY A 424 -26.10 10.35 -13.57
C GLY A 424 -25.21 10.95 -14.67
N ASP A 425 -24.68 12.16 -14.51
CA ASP A 425 -23.70 12.75 -15.42
C ASP A 425 -22.35 12.01 -15.33
N LYS A 426 -21.71 11.83 -16.49
CA LYS A 426 -20.45 11.06 -16.58
C LYS A 426 -19.19 11.94 -16.59
N LYS A 427 -19.33 13.27 -16.47
CA LYS A 427 -18.20 14.22 -16.50
C LYS A 427 -18.35 15.26 -15.40
N LEU A 428 -17.22 15.62 -14.78
CA LEU A 428 -17.14 16.81 -13.97
C LEU A 428 -17.33 18.06 -14.84
N SER A 429 -18.04 19.04 -14.32
CA SER A 429 -18.17 20.36 -14.96
C SER A 429 -16.88 21.18 -14.83
N PHE A 430 -16.06 20.86 -13.83
CA PHE A 430 -14.78 21.49 -13.53
C PHE A 430 -13.87 20.50 -12.83
N GLU A 431 -12.55 20.76 -12.83
CA GLU A 431 -11.57 19.92 -12.16
C GLU A 431 -11.54 20.19 -10.65
N GLU A 432 -11.36 19.14 -9.86
CA GLU A 432 -11.14 19.20 -8.42
C GLU A 432 -9.72 18.74 -8.01
N GLY A 433 -8.86 18.52 -8.98
CA GLY A 433 -7.46 18.15 -8.81
C GLY A 433 -6.59 18.70 -9.93
N VAL A 434 -5.30 18.83 -9.68
CA VAL A 434 -4.31 19.31 -10.64
C VAL A 434 -3.32 18.23 -11.05
N ASP A 435 -2.69 18.43 -12.20
CA ASP A 435 -1.53 17.67 -12.69
C ASP A 435 -0.25 18.46 -12.33
N SER A 436 0.73 17.80 -11.70
CA SER A 436 1.90 18.44 -11.16
C SER A 436 3.10 17.48 -11.10
N TYR A 437 4.16 17.95 -10.49
CA TYR A 437 5.37 17.18 -10.22
C TYR A 437 5.74 17.27 -8.75
N VAL A 438 6.39 16.21 -8.25
CA VAL A 438 6.95 16.17 -6.90
C VAL A 438 8.44 15.83 -6.97
N PRO A 439 9.28 16.37 -6.07
CA PRO A 439 10.69 16.02 -6.02
C PRO A 439 10.89 14.51 -5.84
N TYR A 440 11.69 13.91 -6.71
CA TYR A 440 12.11 12.53 -6.58
C TYR A 440 12.93 12.32 -5.29
N ALA A 441 12.69 11.23 -4.57
CA ALA A 441 13.31 10.99 -3.28
C ALA A 441 13.97 9.61 -3.14
N GLY A 442 14.08 8.82 -4.22
CA GLY A 442 14.71 7.51 -4.17
C GLY A 442 13.76 6.40 -3.70
N SER A 443 14.28 5.40 -2.97
CA SER A 443 13.52 4.21 -2.58
C SER A 443 12.49 4.49 -1.48
N LEU A 444 11.36 3.81 -1.54
CA LEU A 444 10.35 3.79 -0.49
C LEU A 444 10.95 3.33 0.85
N LYS A 445 11.69 2.24 0.82
CA LYS A 445 12.28 1.62 2.03
C LYS A 445 13.10 2.61 2.85
N ASP A 446 14.03 3.33 2.22
CA ASP A 446 14.93 4.25 2.92
C ASP A 446 14.17 5.43 3.53
N ASN A 447 13.23 5.99 2.76
CA ASN A 447 12.42 7.12 3.22
C ASN A 447 11.44 6.75 4.33
N VAL A 448 10.75 5.61 4.22
CA VAL A 448 9.84 5.11 5.27
C VAL A 448 10.63 4.82 6.54
N SER A 449 11.79 4.17 6.45
CA SER A 449 12.66 3.91 7.59
C SER A 449 13.07 5.20 8.30
N LEU A 450 13.47 6.24 7.56
CA LEU A 450 13.84 7.54 8.11
C LEU A 450 12.66 8.25 8.77
N SER A 451 11.51 8.31 8.10
CA SER A 451 10.32 8.97 8.65
C SER A 451 9.83 8.29 9.94
N LEU A 452 9.80 6.95 9.96
CA LEU A 452 9.39 6.19 11.14
C LEU A 452 10.40 6.29 12.30
N SER A 453 11.69 6.46 12.01
CA SER A 453 12.69 6.74 13.04
C SER A 453 12.42 8.05 13.75
N LYS A 454 12.00 9.10 13.01
CA LYS A 454 11.56 10.37 13.61
C LYS A 454 10.30 10.21 14.46
N VAL A 455 9.30 9.47 13.95
CA VAL A 455 8.07 9.18 14.71
C VAL A 455 8.39 8.48 16.02
N ARG A 456 9.20 7.40 16.00
CA ARG A 456 9.61 6.68 17.21
C ARG A 456 10.38 7.57 18.21
N SER A 457 11.29 8.39 17.71
CA SER A 457 12.04 9.34 18.54
C SER A 457 11.11 10.34 19.24
N THR A 458 10.14 10.90 18.52
CA THR A 458 9.16 11.83 19.10
C THR A 458 8.27 11.15 20.14
N MET A 459 7.84 9.92 19.87
CA MET A 459 7.06 9.14 20.85
C MET A 459 7.85 8.92 22.15
N CYS A 460 9.14 8.58 22.05
CA CYS A 460 10.02 8.48 23.22
C CYS A 460 10.09 9.80 24.01
N ASN A 461 10.21 10.94 23.32
CA ASN A 461 10.21 12.25 23.96
C ASN A 461 8.88 12.60 24.65
N CYS A 462 7.78 11.99 24.24
CA CYS A 462 6.46 12.12 24.84
C CYS A 462 6.18 11.07 25.93
N GLY A 463 7.08 10.10 26.13
CA GLY A 463 6.89 9.02 27.10
C GLY A 463 5.98 7.88 26.63
N ALA A 464 5.69 7.80 25.33
CA ALA A 464 4.80 6.80 24.75
C ALA A 464 5.59 5.68 24.05
N LEU A 465 5.23 4.42 24.32
CA LEU A 465 5.83 3.23 23.70
C LEU A 465 4.92 2.57 22.68
N ARG A 466 3.62 2.91 22.67
CA ARG A 466 2.61 2.42 21.72
C ARG A 466 1.80 3.57 21.17
N SER A 467 1.33 3.45 19.96
CA SER A 467 0.49 4.48 19.33
C SER A 467 -0.80 4.75 20.10
N GLU A 468 -1.37 3.73 20.73
CA GLU A 468 -2.58 3.83 21.58
C GLU A 468 -2.32 4.62 22.87
N GLU A 469 -1.16 4.44 23.50
CA GLU A 469 -0.77 5.18 24.71
C GLU A 469 -0.55 6.66 24.41
N HIS A 470 -0.01 6.95 23.22
CA HIS A 470 0.22 8.31 22.75
C HIS A 470 -1.09 9.11 22.63
N THR A 471 -2.14 8.49 22.12
CA THR A 471 -3.46 9.13 22.01
C THR A 471 -4.14 9.36 23.35
N SER A 472 -4.02 8.43 24.29
CA SER A 472 -4.64 8.54 25.62
C SER A 472 -3.97 9.60 26.51
N GLU A 473 -2.65 9.73 26.48
CA GLU A 473 -1.91 10.68 27.31
C GLU A 473 -2.03 12.13 26.85
N LEU A 474 -2.10 12.38 25.54
CA LEU A 474 -2.28 13.72 24.99
C LEU A 474 -3.70 14.26 25.19
N GLN A 475 -4.71 13.39 25.20
CA GLN A 475 -6.10 13.78 25.51
C GLN A 475 -6.31 14.12 26.98
N SER A 476 -5.49 13.63 27.90
CA SER A 476 -5.60 13.89 29.33
C SER A 476 -4.95 15.20 29.78
N ARG A 477 -4.15 15.84 28.91
CA ARG A 477 -3.38 17.06 29.22
C ARG A 477 -3.86 18.34 28.52
N SER A 478 -4.95 18.25 27.75
CA SER A 478 -5.58 19.41 27.09
C SER A 478 -6.56 20.13 28.00
#